data_ede8d2a2a59d1acad375321fcf77b0ad
#
_entry.id   ede8d2a2a59d1acad375321fcf77b0ad
#
_cell.length_a   1.000
_cell.length_b   1.000
_cell.length_c   1.000
_cell.angle_alpha   90.00
_cell.angle_beta   90.00
_cell.angle_gamma   90.00
#
_symmetry.space_group_name_H-M   'P 1'
#
loop_
_entity.id
_entity.type
_entity.pdbx_description
1 polymer ?
#
loop_
_entity_poly.entity_id
_entity_poly.type
_entity_poly.pdbx_seq_one_letter_code
_entity_poly.pdbx_strand_id
1 'polypeptide(L)'
;MSTYLIKGASLLGERVADILIEDGKIARIGQDLEAADAQVVDASGQIALPGLVDIHTHLRQPGYEASETVETGTRAAALGGYTAVFAMANSLPVADTAAVVEQVDRLGKESGWCCVQPIGSVTVGLKGEFLSDIGSMATSEAKVRVFSDDGMCVYDPAIMRRALEYVKTFDGVIAQHAQEPRLTEGAQMNEGKVSADLGLTGWPAVAEEAIIARDVLLAEHLDSRLHICHLSTKGSVEVVRWAKSRGVQVTAEATPHHLILTDEKARTYDPIFKVNPPLRTEEDVLALRQAVADGIIDVIGTDHAPHPAESKECEWACAANGMTGLEQALSIIQMTLVEPGHITWADVARIMSETPAKIGSLDAEQGRPLAEGEPANIVLVDPKATRVIKPEEQATKGKNNPYRGMEVPGAVRATFYAGHPTVLNGELASPRR
;
A
#
# COMPACT_ATOMS: atom_id res chain seq x y z
N MET A 1 -30.43 2.47 3.40
CA MET A 1 -29.13 3.20 3.48
C MET A 1 -29.41 4.66 3.10
N SER A 2 -28.59 5.60 3.59
CA SER A 2 -28.75 7.00 3.20
C SER A 2 -28.39 7.20 1.73
N THR A 3 -29.10 8.08 1.04
CA THR A 3 -28.82 8.47 -0.34
C THR A 3 -27.89 9.69 -0.33
N TYR A 4 -26.88 9.72 -1.18
CA TYR A 4 -25.95 10.84 -1.31
C TYR A 4 -25.91 11.34 -2.76
N LEU A 5 -25.81 12.66 -2.92
CA LEU A 5 -25.63 13.31 -4.21
C LEU A 5 -24.35 14.13 -4.17
N ILE A 6 -23.30 13.64 -4.80
CA ILE A 6 -22.04 14.36 -5.00
C ILE A 6 -22.21 15.28 -6.20
N LYS A 7 -22.04 16.59 -6.01
CA LYS A 7 -22.26 17.61 -7.02
C LYS A 7 -20.96 18.17 -7.57
N GLY A 8 -20.82 18.21 -8.88
CA GLY A 8 -19.77 18.95 -9.56
C GLY A 8 -18.36 18.38 -9.44
N ALA A 9 -18.20 17.08 -9.17
CA ALA A 9 -16.90 16.43 -9.09
C ALA A 9 -16.26 16.25 -10.47
N SER A 10 -14.94 16.45 -10.58
CA SER A 10 -14.17 16.09 -11.78
C SER A 10 -13.79 14.61 -11.73
N LEU A 11 -14.46 13.79 -12.53
CA LEU A 11 -14.19 12.34 -12.60
C LEU A 11 -12.81 12.13 -13.22
N LEU A 12 -11.89 11.52 -12.47
CA LEU A 12 -10.52 11.25 -12.88
C LEU A 12 -9.74 12.49 -13.36
N GLY A 13 -10.21 13.70 -13.02
CA GLY A 13 -9.64 14.95 -13.54
C GLY A 13 -10.01 15.29 -14.99
N GLU A 14 -10.86 14.51 -15.65
CA GLU A 14 -11.15 14.61 -17.09
C GLU A 14 -12.48 15.33 -17.38
N ARG A 15 -13.54 14.99 -16.65
CA ARG A 15 -14.89 15.57 -16.89
C ARG A 15 -15.62 15.86 -15.59
N VAL A 16 -16.34 16.96 -15.54
CA VAL A 16 -17.19 17.30 -14.40
C VAL A 16 -18.54 16.59 -14.53
N ALA A 17 -19.01 15.97 -13.45
CA ALA A 17 -20.32 15.34 -13.36
C ALA A 17 -20.79 15.26 -11.90
N ASP A 18 -22.08 15.03 -11.72
CA ASP A 18 -22.71 14.66 -10.46
C ASP A 18 -22.75 13.12 -10.35
N ILE A 19 -22.66 12.62 -9.12
CA ILE A 19 -22.75 11.18 -8.82
C ILE A 19 -23.85 10.98 -7.78
N LEU A 20 -24.87 10.21 -8.13
CA LEU A 20 -25.92 9.78 -7.19
C LEU A 20 -25.56 8.39 -6.63
N ILE A 21 -25.53 8.31 -5.31
CA ILE A 21 -25.28 7.06 -4.57
C ILE A 21 -26.57 6.62 -3.90
N GLU A 22 -27.01 5.40 -4.22
CA GLU A 22 -28.18 4.74 -3.61
C GLU A 22 -27.83 3.29 -3.30
N ASP A 23 -28.26 2.80 -2.15
CA ASP A 23 -28.08 1.40 -1.73
C ASP A 23 -26.65 0.86 -1.85
N GLY A 24 -25.66 1.72 -1.57
CA GLY A 24 -24.26 1.37 -1.61
C GLY A 24 -23.62 1.36 -3.00
N LYS A 25 -24.36 1.77 -4.03
CA LYS A 25 -23.91 1.76 -5.43
C LYS A 25 -23.99 3.14 -6.06
N ILE A 26 -23.24 3.34 -7.13
CA ILE A 26 -23.39 4.48 -8.02
C ILE A 26 -24.66 4.25 -8.84
N ALA A 27 -25.73 4.93 -8.50
CA ALA A 27 -27.02 4.79 -9.16
C ALA A 27 -27.05 5.52 -10.51
N ARG A 28 -26.51 6.76 -10.54
CA ARG A 28 -26.45 7.57 -11.78
C ARG A 28 -25.21 8.47 -11.77
N ILE A 29 -24.72 8.75 -12.97
CA ILE A 29 -23.69 9.77 -13.24
C ILE A 29 -24.22 10.68 -14.34
N GLY A 30 -24.27 12.01 -14.10
CA GLY A 30 -24.80 12.94 -15.09
C GLY A 30 -24.55 14.39 -14.74
N GLN A 31 -25.20 15.29 -15.48
CA GLN A 31 -25.21 16.73 -15.23
C GLN A 31 -26.53 17.09 -14.53
N ASP A 32 -26.46 18.05 -13.62
CA ASP A 32 -27.64 18.64 -12.96
C ASP A 32 -28.59 17.59 -12.34
N LEU A 33 -28.02 16.51 -11.74
CA LEU A 33 -28.81 15.50 -11.08
C LEU A 33 -29.54 16.09 -9.87
N GLU A 34 -30.80 15.68 -9.69
CA GLU A 34 -31.64 16.00 -8.54
C GLU A 34 -32.08 14.73 -7.85
N ALA A 35 -32.07 14.73 -6.51
CA ALA A 35 -32.58 13.67 -5.65
C ALA A 35 -33.11 14.32 -4.37
N ALA A 36 -34.44 14.33 -4.19
CA ALA A 36 -35.12 15.10 -3.14
C ALA A 36 -34.71 14.73 -1.71
N ASP A 37 -34.40 13.44 -1.48
CA ASP A 37 -34.05 12.90 -0.17
C ASP A 37 -32.55 12.64 0.02
N ALA A 38 -31.70 13.07 -0.93
CA ALA A 38 -30.26 12.84 -0.88
C ALA A 38 -29.55 13.90 -0.02
N GLN A 39 -28.58 13.45 0.75
CA GLN A 39 -27.60 14.35 1.36
C GLN A 39 -26.64 14.85 0.29
N VAL A 40 -26.60 16.17 0.08
CA VAL A 40 -25.75 16.77 -0.96
C VAL A 40 -24.34 16.98 -0.42
N VAL A 41 -23.36 16.54 -1.21
CA VAL A 41 -21.92 16.77 -0.97
C VAL A 41 -21.40 17.63 -2.13
N ASP A 42 -21.03 18.87 -1.85
CA ASP A 42 -20.41 19.75 -2.83
C ASP A 42 -18.96 19.32 -3.08
N ALA A 43 -18.69 18.87 -4.30
CA ALA A 43 -17.38 18.45 -4.78
C ALA A 43 -16.84 19.34 -5.90
N SER A 44 -17.35 20.58 -5.99
CA SER A 44 -16.90 21.56 -6.99
C SER A 44 -15.40 21.79 -6.88
N GLY A 45 -14.66 21.56 -7.98
CA GLY A 45 -13.20 21.68 -8.02
C GLY A 45 -12.43 20.52 -7.42
N GLN A 46 -13.11 19.49 -6.91
CA GLN A 46 -12.50 18.27 -6.40
C GLN A 46 -12.41 17.19 -7.50
N ILE A 47 -11.42 16.32 -7.36
CA ILE A 47 -11.26 15.12 -8.19
C ILE A 47 -11.98 13.97 -7.52
N ALA A 48 -12.83 13.25 -8.25
CA ALA A 48 -13.38 11.98 -7.82
C ALA A 48 -12.56 10.83 -8.42
N LEU A 49 -12.07 9.95 -7.56
CA LEU A 49 -11.38 8.71 -7.93
C LEU A 49 -12.15 7.52 -7.36
N PRO A 50 -12.00 6.31 -7.93
CA PRO A 50 -12.34 5.08 -7.22
C PRO A 50 -11.64 5.06 -5.87
N GLY A 51 -12.29 4.52 -4.84
CA GLY A 51 -11.69 4.36 -3.52
C GLY A 51 -10.36 3.63 -3.60
N LEU A 52 -9.35 4.15 -2.92
CA LEU A 52 -7.99 3.63 -3.00
C LEU A 52 -7.89 2.25 -2.35
N VAL A 53 -6.97 1.44 -2.85
CA VAL A 53 -6.64 0.10 -2.34
C VAL A 53 -5.14 0.03 -2.08
N ASP A 54 -4.77 -0.33 -0.86
CA ASP A 54 -3.37 -0.52 -0.47
C ASP A 54 -3.06 -1.99 -0.27
N ILE A 55 -2.17 -2.54 -1.09
CA ILE A 55 -1.81 -3.95 -1.02
C ILE A 55 -0.72 -4.26 0.03
N HIS A 56 -0.19 -3.21 0.70
CA HIS A 56 0.94 -3.35 1.61
C HIS A 56 0.81 -2.46 2.86
N THR A 57 0.23 -3.01 3.95
CA THR A 57 0.11 -2.30 5.23
C THR A 57 0.40 -3.22 6.41
N HIS A 58 0.92 -2.64 7.51
CA HIS A 58 1.14 -3.34 8.77
C HIS A 58 0.15 -2.84 9.82
N LEU A 59 -0.99 -3.50 9.96
CA LEU A 59 -2.00 -3.15 10.96
C LEU A 59 -1.66 -3.66 12.37
N ARG A 60 -0.56 -4.42 12.51
CA ARG A 60 0.08 -4.82 13.76
C ARG A 60 -0.76 -5.70 14.70
N GLN A 61 -2.07 -5.71 14.59
CA GLN A 61 -2.96 -6.52 15.40
C GLN A 61 -3.32 -7.82 14.66
N PRO A 62 -3.27 -8.98 15.34
CA PRO A 62 -3.01 -9.17 16.78
C PRO A 62 -1.52 -9.08 17.18
N GLY A 63 -1.28 -8.75 18.46
CA GLY A 63 -0.03 -8.94 19.19
C GLY A 63 0.89 -7.73 19.29
N TYR A 64 0.74 -6.71 18.45
CA TYR A 64 1.54 -5.49 18.48
C TYR A 64 0.67 -4.22 18.56
N GLU A 65 -0.39 -4.28 19.37
CA GLU A 65 -1.39 -3.21 19.51
C GLU A 65 -0.82 -1.92 20.11
N ALA A 66 0.38 -1.97 20.69
CA ALA A 66 1.12 -0.78 21.09
C ALA A 66 1.51 0.08 19.89
N SER A 67 1.85 -0.55 18.75
CA SER A 67 2.23 0.11 17.50
C SER A 67 1.02 0.59 16.71
N GLU A 68 0.01 -0.28 16.53
CA GLU A 68 -1.20 0.00 15.77
C GLU A 68 -2.30 -1.01 16.13
N THR A 69 -3.54 -0.66 15.89
CA THR A 69 -4.68 -1.57 15.90
C THR A 69 -5.38 -1.56 14.55
N VAL A 70 -6.16 -2.59 14.23
CA VAL A 70 -6.98 -2.59 13.01
C VAL A 70 -7.88 -1.36 12.97
N GLU A 71 -8.46 -0.95 14.12
CA GLU A 71 -9.30 0.25 14.22
C GLU A 71 -8.54 1.53 13.86
N THR A 72 -7.37 1.77 14.44
CA THR A 72 -6.62 3.02 14.21
C THR A 72 -6.00 3.06 12.82
N GLY A 73 -5.49 1.93 12.32
CA GLY A 73 -4.95 1.83 10.96
C GLY A 73 -6.03 2.01 9.88
N THR A 74 -7.23 1.46 10.08
CA THR A 74 -8.34 1.65 9.13
C THR A 74 -8.93 3.06 9.16
N ARG A 75 -8.89 3.77 10.30
CA ARG A 75 -9.18 5.21 10.37
C ARG A 75 -8.18 6.03 9.54
N ALA A 76 -6.89 5.73 9.71
CA ALA A 76 -5.84 6.36 8.92
C ALA A 76 -6.01 6.07 7.41
N ALA A 77 -6.37 4.83 7.05
CA ALA A 77 -6.69 4.44 5.69
C ALA A 77 -7.85 5.26 5.12
N ALA A 78 -8.96 5.36 5.85
CA ALA A 78 -10.11 6.16 5.43
C ALA A 78 -9.76 7.63 5.19
N LEU A 79 -8.97 8.26 6.09
CA LEU A 79 -8.47 9.64 5.92
C LEU A 79 -7.52 9.78 4.73
N GLY A 80 -6.79 8.71 4.38
CA GLY A 80 -5.96 8.63 3.18
C GLY A 80 -6.73 8.39 1.89
N GLY A 81 -8.06 8.16 1.95
CA GLY A 81 -8.90 7.86 0.78
C GLY A 81 -9.00 6.38 0.44
N TYR A 82 -8.48 5.50 1.28
CA TYR A 82 -8.53 4.06 1.06
C TYR A 82 -9.86 3.45 1.47
N THR A 83 -10.41 2.61 0.61
CA THR A 83 -11.61 1.79 0.87
C THR A 83 -11.27 0.32 1.09
N ALA A 84 -10.02 -0.07 0.82
CA ALA A 84 -9.49 -1.38 1.17
C ALA A 84 -8.00 -1.30 1.49
N VAL A 85 -7.56 -2.13 2.44
CA VAL A 85 -6.15 -2.32 2.79
C VAL A 85 -5.85 -3.81 2.99
N PHE A 86 -4.66 -4.23 2.63
CA PHE A 86 -4.16 -5.57 2.89
C PHE A 86 -3.24 -5.56 4.11
N ALA A 87 -3.52 -6.41 5.08
CA ALA A 87 -2.77 -6.50 6.33
C ALA A 87 -1.70 -7.58 6.23
N MET A 88 -0.43 -7.21 6.30
CA MET A 88 0.72 -8.12 6.24
C MET A 88 0.73 -9.15 7.37
N ALA A 89 1.36 -10.31 7.08
CA ALA A 89 1.32 -11.50 7.92
C ALA A 89 2.13 -11.43 9.22
N ASN A 90 2.98 -10.39 9.40
CA ASN A 90 3.91 -10.25 10.51
C ASN A 90 3.28 -9.74 11.81
N SER A 91 2.18 -10.35 12.20
CA SER A 91 1.50 -10.19 13.50
C SER A 91 2.02 -11.19 14.54
N LEU A 92 1.48 -11.19 15.76
CA LEU A 92 1.80 -12.16 16.81
C LEU A 92 0.50 -12.71 17.44
N PRO A 93 0.12 -13.98 17.17
CA PRO A 93 0.85 -14.92 16.31
C PRO A 93 0.92 -14.47 14.86
N VAL A 94 1.91 -15.00 14.11
CA VAL A 94 2.03 -14.80 12.66
C VAL A 94 0.77 -15.31 11.97
N ALA A 95 0.35 -14.64 10.91
CA ALA A 95 -0.81 -15.05 10.09
C ALA A 95 -0.43 -16.23 9.17
N ASP A 96 -0.06 -17.37 9.74
CA ASP A 96 0.37 -18.60 9.07
C ASP A 96 -0.68 -19.72 9.12
N THR A 97 -1.86 -19.47 9.68
CA THR A 97 -2.99 -20.40 9.78
C THR A 97 -4.33 -19.70 9.48
N ALA A 98 -5.35 -20.47 9.11
CA ALA A 98 -6.70 -20.00 8.87
C ALA A 98 -7.26 -19.18 10.06
N ALA A 99 -7.02 -19.65 11.31
CA ALA A 99 -7.55 -18.99 12.50
C ALA A 99 -7.05 -17.54 12.68
N VAL A 100 -5.78 -17.27 12.36
CA VAL A 100 -5.22 -15.91 12.51
C VAL A 100 -5.71 -14.99 11.39
N VAL A 101 -5.75 -15.46 10.13
CA VAL A 101 -6.28 -14.63 9.03
C VAL A 101 -7.77 -14.33 9.20
N GLU A 102 -8.57 -15.28 9.70
CA GLU A 102 -9.98 -15.05 10.03
C GLU A 102 -10.17 -14.06 11.19
N GLN A 103 -9.24 -14.06 12.16
CA GLN A 103 -9.25 -13.06 13.24
C GLN A 103 -9.03 -11.65 12.67
N VAL A 104 -8.06 -11.47 11.77
CA VAL A 104 -7.77 -10.17 11.15
C VAL A 104 -8.96 -9.71 10.29
N ASP A 105 -9.53 -10.59 9.48
CA ASP A 105 -10.72 -10.33 8.66
C ASP A 105 -11.90 -9.88 9.54
N ARG A 106 -12.18 -10.59 10.64
CA ARG A 106 -13.23 -10.22 11.59
C ARG A 106 -12.99 -8.86 12.22
N LEU A 107 -11.77 -8.55 12.67
CA LEU A 107 -11.42 -7.24 13.22
C LEU A 107 -11.64 -6.12 12.20
N GLY A 108 -11.31 -6.36 10.93
CA GLY A 108 -11.59 -5.44 9.83
C GLY A 108 -13.09 -5.18 9.65
N LYS A 109 -13.91 -6.24 9.63
CA LYS A 109 -15.37 -6.13 9.54
C LYS A 109 -15.97 -5.38 10.74
N GLU A 110 -15.47 -5.63 11.94
CA GLU A 110 -15.89 -4.95 13.17
C GLU A 110 -15.52 -3.46 13.16
N SER A 111 -14.37 -3.09 12.59
CA SER A 111 -13.93 -1.70 12.50
C SER A 111 -14.79 -0.87 11.54
N GLY A 112 -15.12 -1.39 10.39
CA GLY A 112 -16.04 -0.80 9.41
C GLY A 112 -15.57 0.48 8.70
N TRP A 113 -14.31 0.90 8.83
CA TRP A 113 -13.78 2.11 8.18
C TRP A 113 -13.37 1.87 6.74
N CYS A 114 -12.85 0.69 6.43
CA CYS A 114 -12.55 0.19 5.09
C CYS A 114 -12.56 -1.34 5.11
N CYS A 115 -12.48 -1.97 3.95
CA CYS A 115 -12.24 -3.41 3.82
C CYS A 115 -10.83 -3.73 4.30
N VAL A 116 -10.68 -4.77 5.13
CA VAL A 116 -9.37 -5.30 5.53
C VAL A 116 -9.24 -6.71 4.99
N GLN A 117 -8.29 -6.92 4.08
CA GLN A 117 -7.98 -8.24 3.56
C GLN A 117 -6.68 -8.74 4.22
N PRO A 118 -6.70 -9.84 4.96
CA PRO A 118 -5.46 -10.39 5.49
C PRO A 118 -4.57 -10.99 4.40
N ILE A 119 -3.27 -10.83 4.55
CA ILE A 119 -2.23 -11.55 3.84
C ILE A 119 -1.79 -12.72 4.71
N GLY A 120 -1.66 -13.91 4.12
CA GLY A 120 -1.11 -15.08 4.79
C GLY A 120 0.41 -15.11 4.67
N SER A 121 1.13 -15.70 5.63
CA SER A 121 2.57 -15.95 5.46
C SER A 121 2.82 -17.04 4.43
N VAL A 122 3.96 -16.99 3.77
CA VAL A 122 4.45 -18.07 2.91
C VAL A 122 4.99 -19.22 3.75
N THR A 123 5.72 -18.90 4.83
CA THR A 123 6.37 -19.89 5.69
C THR A 123 5.88 -19.81 7.13
N VAL A 124 5.94 -20.95 7.83
CA VAL A 124 5.58 -21.04 9.25
C VAL A 124 6.45 -20.08 10.06
N GLY A 125 5.79 -19.16 10.78
CA GLY A 125 6.46 -18.19 11.64
C GLY A 125 7.42 -17.25 10.91
N LEU A 126 7.31 -17.09 9.57
CA LEU A 126 8.20 -16.30 8.71
C LEU A 126 9.68 -16.77 8.75
N LYS A 127 9.92 -18.05 8.95
CA LYS A 127 11.28 -18.59 9.14
C LYS A 127 11.98 -19.04 7.87
N GLY A 128 11.26 -19.11 6.73
CA GLY A 128 11.81 -19.58 5.46
C GLY A 128 12.11 -21.09 5.39
N GLU A 129 11.67 -21.88 6.37
CA GLU A 129 12.03 -23.32 6.49
C GLU A 129 10.96 -24.25 5.93
N PHE A 130 9.69 -24.00 6.23
CA PHE A 130 8.55 -24.82 5.82
C PHE A 130 7.39 -23.94 5.37
N LEU A 131 6.65 -24.40 4.35
CA LEU A 131 5.43 -23.69 3.94
C LEU A 131 4.41 -23.64 5.08
N SER A 132 3.72 -22.51 5.20
CA SER A 132 2.60 -22.31 6.10
C SER A 132 1.35 -23.07 5.62
N ASP A 133 0.24 -22.92 6.32
CA ASP A 133 -1.03 -23.57 5.98
C ASP A 133 -1.78 -22.80 4.85
N ILE A 134 -1.05 -22.56 3.74
CA ILE A 134 -1.49 -21.75 2.58
C ILE A 134 -2.88 -22.16 2.09
N GLY A 135 -3.10 -23.48 1.89
CA GLY A 135 -4.37 -23.98 1.35
C GLY A 135 -5.56 -23.75 2.29
N SER A 136 -5.36 -23.93 3.61
CA SER A 136 -6.41 -23.66 4.60
C SER A 136 -6.73 -22.16 4.66
N MET A 137 -5.73 -21.29 4.61
CA MET A 137 -5.95 -19.84 4.54
C MET A 137 -6.69 -19.42 3.26
N ALA A 138 -6.34 -20.03 2.13
CA ALA A 138 -6.99 -19.74 0.84
C ALA A 138 -8.47 -20.18 0.78
N THR A 139 -8.85 -21.21 1.54
CA THR A 139 -10.21 -21.77 1.60
C THR A 139 -11.02 -21.30 2.82
N SER A 140 -10.39 -20.56 3.75
CA SER A 140 -11.02 -19.98 4.94
C SER A 140 -12.07 -18.91 4.58
N GLU A 141 -12.79 -18.43 5.58
CA GLU A 141 -13.72 -17.29 5.43
C GLU A 141 -13.01 -16.01 4.94
N ALA A 142 -11.72 -15.85 5.26
CA ALA A 142 -10.90 -14.72 4.81
C ALA A 142 -10.48 -14.81 3.34
N LYS A 143 -10.58 -15.98 2.69
CA LYS A 143 -10.29 -16.21 1.26
C LYS A 143 -8.96 -15.61 0.81
N VAL A 144 -7.89 -15.84 1.57
CA VAL A 144 -6.57 -15.26 1.30
C VAL A 144 -6.09 -15.59 -0.11
N ARG A 145 -5.58 -14.58 -0.83
CA ARG A 145 -5.02 -14.73 -2.19
C ARG A 145 -3.60 -14.20 -2.30
N VAL A 146 -3.16 -13.35 -1.38
CA VAL A 146 -1.81 -12.81 -1.31
C VAL A 146 -1.08 -13.47 -0.15
N PHE A 147 0.14 -13.93 -0.39
CA PHE A 147 0.99 -14.56 0.63
C PHE A 147 2.36 -13.91 0.63
N SER A 148 2.84 -13.53 1.81
CA SER A 148 4.10 -12.81 1.98
C SER A 148 4.76 -13.14 3.32
N ASP A 149 6.08 -13.28 3.29
CA ASP A 149 6.91 -13.26 4.50
C ASP A 149 7.50 -11.87 4.74
N ASP A 150 6.74 -10.81 4.43
CA ASP A 150 7.22 -9.44 4.52
C ASP A 150 7.84 -9.08 5.88
N GLY A 151 8.91 -8.25 5.81
CA GLY A 151 9.85 -7.99 6.89
C GLY A 151 10.95 -9.04 6.99
N MET A 152 10.77 -10.19 6.34
CA MET A 152 11.72 -11.28 6.11
C MET A 152 11.74 -11.60 4.61
N CYS A 153 12.56 -12.55 4.18
CA CYS A 153 12.62 -12.95 2.78
C CYS A 153 12.43 -14.45 2.65
N VAL A 154 11.63 -14.89 1.70
CA VAL A 154 11.66 -16.30 1.28
C VAL A 154 12.94 -16.53 0.45
N TYR A 155 14.07 -16.66 1.12
CA TYR A 155 15.39 -16.72 0.48
C TYR A 155 15.76 -18.10 -0.07
N ASP A 156 15.17 -19.18 0.44
CA ASP A 156 15.40 -20.53 -0.08
C ASP A 156 14.68 -20.74 -1.42
N PRO A 157 15.41 -21.02 -2.53
CA PRO A 157 14.80 -21.17 -3.85
C PRO A 157 13.88 -22.38 -3.97
N ALA A 158 14.09 -23.45 -3.18
CA ALA A 158 13.22 -24.61 -3.22
C ALA A 158 11.89 -24.35 -2.50
N ILE A 159 11.91 -23.59 -1.41
CA ILE A 159 10.70 -23.14 -0.71
C ILE A 159 9.92 -22.15 -1.61
N MET A 160 10.59 -21.15 -2.19
CA MET A 160 9.95 -20.20 -3.11
C MET A 160 9.31 -20.91 -4.30
N ARG A 161 10.03 -21.86 -4.92
CA ARG A 161 9.49 -22.66 -6.02
C ARG A 161 8.20 -23.38 -5.63
N ARG A 162 8.20 -24.06 -4.47
CA ARG A 162 7.01 -24.79 -3.99
C ARG A 162 5.85 -23.84 -3.66
N ALA A 163 6.14 -22.68 -3.08
CA ALA A 163 5.14 -21.67 -2.80
C ALA A 163 4.45 -21.20 -4.09
N LEU A 164 5.22 -20.85 -5.13
CA LEU A 164 4.71 -20.43 -6.44
C LEU A 164 3.88 -21.54 -7.12
N GLU A 165 4.32 -22.79 -7.05
CA GLU A 165 3.54 -23.95 -7.54
C GLU A 165 2.21 -24.07 -6.80
N TYR A 166 2.21 -23.89 -5.49
CA TYR A 166 1.03 -24.11 -4.67
C TYR A 166 0.00 -23.02 -4.86
N VAL A 167 0.37 -21.74 -4.80
CA VAL A 167 -0.58 -20.63 -4.94
C VAL A 167 -1.24 -20.58 -6.32
N LYS A 168 -0.58 -21.11 -7.37
CA LYS A 168 -1.14 -21.25 -8.71
C LYS A 168 -2.44 -22.07 -8.73
N THR A 169 -2.62 -23.03 -7.83
CA THR A 169 -3.79 -23.93 -7.81
C THR A 169 -5.10 -23.22 -7.50
N PHE A 170 -5.06 -22.00 -6.95
CA PHE A 170 -6.23 -21.17 -6.63
C PHE A 170 -6.06 -19.71 -7.06
N ASP A 171 -5.22 -19.45 -8.06
CA ASP A 171 -4.90 -18.11 -8.60
C ASP A 171 -4.40 -17.11 -7.54
N GLY A 172 -3.64 -17.62 -6.58
CA GLY A 172 -2.96 -16.79 -5.57
C GLY A 172 -1.71 -16.12 -6.13
N VAL A 173 -1.11 -15.24 -5.32
CA VAL A 173 0.13 -14.53 -5.64
C VAL A 173 1.08 -14.56 -4.47
N ILE A 174 2.37 -14.78 -4.74
CA ILE A 174 3.43 -14.55 -3.75
C ILE A 174 3.88 -13.09 -3.86
N ALA A 175 3.82 -12.36 -2.74
CA ALA A 175 4.33 -11.00 -2.61
C ALA A 175 5.67 -11.06 -1.87
N GLN A 176 6.76 -10.80 -2.57
CA GLN A 176 8.11 -11.00 -2.06
C GLN A 176 8.73 -9.72 -1.54
N HIS A 177 9.10 -9.71 -0.26
CA HIS A 177 10.10 -8.81 0.30
C HIS A 177 11.48 -9.28 -0.14
N ALA A 178 12.05 -8.62 -1.14
CA ALA A 178 13.27 -9.07 -1.80
C ALA A 178 14.53 -8.64 -1.03
N GLN A 179 15.12 -9.56 -0.28
CA GLN A 179 16.31 -9.28 0.53
C GLN A 179 17.16 -10.55 0.65
N GLU A 180 18.40 -10.54 0.13
CA GLU A 180 19.34 -11.61 0.42
C GLU A 180 19.91 -11.42 1.85
N PRO A 181 19.53 -12.28 2.82
CA PRO A 181 19.80 -12.01 4.23
C PRO A 181 21.28 -11.99 4.57
N ARG A 182 22.11 -12.75 3.86
CA ARG A 182 23.57 -12.82 4.12
C ARG A 182 24.30 -11.59 3.60
N LEU A 183 23.75 -10.90 2.58
CA LEU A 183 24.31 -9.64 2.09
C LEU A 183 23.86 -8.43 2.92
N THR A 184 22.86 -8.60 3.76
CA THR A 184 22.27 -7.51 4.56
C THR A 184 22.48 -7.70 6.06
N GLU A 185 23.30 -8.66 6.48
CA GLU A 185 23.59 -8.90 7.88
C GLU A 185 24.26 -7.68 8.54
N GLY A 186 23.60 -7.15 9.58
CA GLY A 186 24.06 -5.95 10.29
C GLY A 186 23.94 -4.64 9.51
N ALA A 187 23.34 -4.66 8.31
CA ALA A 187 23.17 -3.45 7.50
C ALA A 187 22.19 -2.47 8.16
N GLN A 188 22.50 -1.17 8.02
CA GLN A 188 21.80 -0.09 8.72
C GLN A 188 21.17 0.94 7.79
N MET A 189 21.67 1.07 6.57
CA MET A 189 21.23 2.02 5.56
C MET A 189 21.76 1.61 4.17
N ASN A 190 21.40 2.34 3.13
CA ASN A 190 21.92 2.11 1.78
C ASN A 190 23.46 2.07 1.75
N GLU A 191 24.03 1.08 1.05
CA GLU A 191 25.48 1.03 0.80
C GLU A 191 25.88 2.10 -0.21
N GLY A 192 26.83 2.93 0.16
CA GLY A 192 27.33 3.98 -0.72
C GLY A 192 28.17 5.02 0.00
N LYS A 193 28.28 6.21 -0.60
CA LYS A 193 29.05 7.30 -0.05
C LYS A 193 28.57 7.73 1.34
N VAL A 194 27.25 7.81 1.53
CA VAL A 194 26.67 8.28 2.80
C VAL A 194 26.98 7.29 3.92
N SER A 195 26.79 5.99 3.71
CA SER A 195 27.11 4.97 4.72
C SER A 195 28.60 4.95 5.08
N ALA A 196 29.48 5.12 4.09
CA ALA A 196 30.91 5.21 4.31
C ALA A 196 31.29 6.46 5.14
N ASP A 197 30.71 7.63 4.83
CA ASP A 197 30.93 8.88 5.55
C ASP A 197 30.46 8.78 7.01
N LEU A 198 29.35 8.05 7.26
CA LEU A 198 28.76 7.90 8.60
C LEU A 198 29.33 6.73 9.41
N GLY A 199 30.11 5.85 8.77
CA GLY A 199 30.60 4.62 9.40
C GLY A 199 29.50 3.60 9.71
N LEU A 200 28.39 3.63 8.96
CA LEU A 200 27.29 2.69 9.10
C LEU A 200 27.42 1.55 8.10
N THR A 201 27.11 0.32 8.54
CA THR A 201 27.10 -0.86 7.65
C THR A 201 26.10 -0.66 6.52
N GLY A 202 26.58 -0.78 5.27
CA GLY A 202 25.79 -0.57 4.08
C GLY A 202 24.91 -1.76 3.74
N TRP A 203 23.78 -1.48 3.11
CA TRP A 203 22.85 -2.44 2.54
C TRP A 203 22.96 -2.36 1.02
N PRO A 204 23.65 -3.33 0.38
CA PRO A 204 23.93 -3.25 -1.05
C PRO A 204 22.65 -3.43 -1.88
N ALA A 205 22.53 -2.67 -2.98
CA ALA A 205 21.41 -2.77 -3.91
C ALA A 205 21.24 -4.20 -4.46
N VAL A 206 22.34 -4.86 -4.75
CA VAL A 206 22.36 -6.23 -5.27
C VAL A 206 21.67 -7.26 -4.36
N ALA A 207 21.51 -6.99 -3.07
CA ALA A 207 20.78 -7.85 -2.14
C ALA A 207 19.29 -7.95 -2.48
N GLU A 208 18.71 -6.88 -3.01
CA GLU A 208 17.33 -6.83 -3.54
C GLU A 208 17.30 -7.43 -4.96
N GLU A 209 18.17 -6.96 -5.83
CA GLU A 209 18.21 -7.32 -7.26
C GLU A 209 18.41 -8.83 -7.49
N ALA A 210 19.29 -9.47 -6.70
CA ALA A 210 19.57 -10.90 -6.84
C ALA A 210 18.36 -11.78 -6.47
N ILE A 211 17.60 -11.40 -5.43
CA ILE A 211 16.38 -12.11 -5.04
C ILE A 211 15.31 -11.93 -6.11
N ILE A 212 15.10 -10.71 -6.60
CA ILE A 212 14.13 -10.44 -7.69
C ILE A 212 14.48 -11.24 -8.94
N ALA A 213 15.76 -11.24 -9.35
CA ALA A 213 16.22 -11.98 -10.53
C ALA A 213 15.96 -13.49 -10.39
N ARG A 214 16.23 -14.07 -9.22
CA ARG A 214 15.90 -15.46 -8.93
C ARG A 214 14.40 -15.73 -9.04
N ASP A 215 13.58 -14.87 -8.42
CA ASP A 215 12.14 -15.12 -8.28
C ASP A 215 11.40 -14.96 -9.61
N VAL A 216 11.79 -13.99 -10.46
CA VAL A 216 11.18 -13.85 -11.80
C VAL A 216 11.51 -15.04 -12.69
N LEU A 217 12.70 -15.66 -12.57
CA LEU A 217 13.05 -16.88 -13.30
C LEU A 217 12.22 -18.08 -12.82
N LEU A 218 11.95 -18.19 -11.52
CA LEU A 218 11.09 -19.24 -10.97
C LEU A 218 9.62 -19.03 -11.40
N ALA A 219 9.13 -17.79 -11.33
CA ALA A 219 7.78 -17.44 -11.75
C ALA A 219 7.57 -17.72 -13.26
N GLU A 220 8.56 -17.37 -14.12
CA GLU A 220 8.55 -17.71 -15.55
C GLU A 220 8.48 -19.22 -15.78
N HIS A 221 9.36 -19.98 -15.10
CA HIS A 221 9.41 -21.44 -15.24
C HIS A 221 8.09 -22.14 -14.86
N LEU A 222 7.40 -21.62 -13.84
CA LEU A 222 6.15 -22.17 -13.33
C LEU A 222 4.90 -21.57 -13.96
N ASP A 223 5.03 -20.48 -14.73
CA ASP A 223 3.92 -19.67 -15.19
C ASP A 223 3.01 -19.30 -14.01
N SER A 224 3.60 -18.71 -12.97
CA SER A 224 2.94 -18.35 -11.70
C SER A 224 2.99 -16.85 -11.46
N ARG A 225 2.01 -16.32 -10.72
CA ARG A 225 1.92 -14.91 -10.38
C ARG A 225 2.92 -14.56 -9.26
N LEU A 226 3.69 -13.52 -9.49
CA LEU A 226 4.64 -12.95 -8.52
C LEU A 226 4.39 -11.45 -8.40
N HIS A 227 4.40 -10.95 -7.16
CA HIS A 227 4.41 -9.53 -6.86
C HIS A 227 5.68 -9.16 -6.11
N ILE A 228 6.38 -8.12 -6.54
CA ILE A 228 7.58 -7.63 -5.87
C ILE A 228 7.20 -6.44 -4.99
N CYS A 229 7.33 -6.61 -3.68
CA CYS A 229 7.07 -5.56 -2.70
C CYS A 229 8.12 -4.45 -2.81
N HIS A 230 7.71 -3.21 -2.53
CA HIS A 230 8.54 -2.02 -2.28
C HIS A 230 9.89 -1.98 -3.02
N LEU A 231 9.87 -2.04 -4.37
CA LEU A 231 11.06 -1.85 -5.19
C LEU A 231 11.81 -0.59 -4.77
N SER A 232 13.10 -0.69 -4.55
CA SER A 232 13.88 0.45 -4.06
C SER A 232 15.06 0.85 -4.93
N THR A 233 15.53 -0.01 -5.86
CA THR A 233 16.74 0.25 -6.65
C THR A 233 16.47 0.35 -8.15
N LYS A 234 17.28 1.14 -8.85
CA LYS A 234 17.29 1.21 -10.32
C LYS A 234 17.55 -0.16 -10.95
N GLY A 235 18.47 -0.95 -10.39
CA GLY A 235 18.77 -2.28 -10.90
C GLY A 235 17.58 -3.24 -10.80
N SER A 236 16.80 -3.16 -9.71
CA SER A 236 15.55 -3.92 -9.56
C SER A 236 14.53 -3.55 -10.63
N VAL A 237 14.40 -2.25 -10.98
CA VAL A 237 13.52 -1.80 -12.07
C VAL A 237 13.93 -2.46 -13.39
N GLU A 238 15.23 -2.53 -13.70
CA GLU A 238 15.72 -3.14 -14.94
C GLU A 238 15.42 -4.65 -14.98
N VAL A 239 15.55 -5.35 -13.85
CA VAL A 239 15.20 -6.79 -13.77
C VAL A 239 13.70 -7.00 -14.01
N VAL A 240 12.83 -6.17 -13.41
CA VAL A 240 11.37 -6.26 -13.61
C VAL A 240 11.00 -5.91 -15.05
N ARG A 241 11.62 -4.86 -15.63
CA ARG A 241 11.44 -4.48 -17.04
C ARG A 241 11.79 -5.64 -17.97
N TRP A 242 12.93 -6.28 -17.73
CA TRP A 242 13.35 -7.47 -18.49
C TRP A 242 12.35 -8.61 -18.34
N ALA A 243 11.90 -8.93 -17.13
CA ALA A 243 10.93 -9.99 -16.88
C ALA A 243 9.60 -9.74 -17.61
N LYS A 244 9.06 -8.52 -17.54
CA LYS A 244 7.83 -8.13 -18.26
C LYS A 244 7.99 -8.24 -19.78
N SER A 245 9.16 -7.88 -20.33
CA SER A 245 9.43 -8.02 -21.78
C SER A 245 9.40 -9.46 -22.28
N ARG A 246 9.57 -10.43 -21.39
CA ARG A 246 9.47 -11.87 -21.64
C ARG A 246 8.06 -12.45 -21.40
N GLY A 247 7.13 -11.63 -20.93
CA GLY A 247 5.77 -12.05 -20.62
C GLY A 247 5.63 -12.77 -19.26
N VAL A 248 6.61 -12.61 -18.35
CA VAL A 248 6.50 -13.15 -16.98
C VAL A 248 5.34 -12.48 -16.25
N GLN A 249 4.54 -13.26 -15.53
CA GLN A 249 3.42 -12.75 -14.73
C GLN A 249 3.93 -12.09 -13.43
N VAL A 250 4.67 -10.99 -13.59
CA VAL A 250 5.23 -10.21 -12.49
C VAL A 250 4.60 -8.83 -12.41
N THR A 251 4.25 -8.43 -11.20
CA THR A 251 3.88 -7.06 -10.84
C THR A 251 4.84 -6.53 -9.78
N ALA A 252 4.97 -5.21 -9.68
CA ALA A 252 5.85 -4.57 -8.72
C ALA A 252 5.21 -3.34 -8.12
N GLU A 253 5.55 -3.04 -6.86
CA GLU A 253 5.14 -1.82 -6.19
C GLU A 253 6.32 -0.92 -5.85
N ALA A 254 6.05 0.37 -5.70
CA ALA A 254 6.93 1.32 -5.05
C ALA A 254 6.19 2.01 -3.91
N THR A 255 6.92 2.46 -2.89
CA THR A 255 6.32 3.19 -1.79
C THR A 255 6.44 4.70 -1.98
N PRO A 256 5.52 5.51 -1.42
CA PRO A 256 5.64 6.96 -1.47
C PRO A 256 6.97 7.49 -0.95
N HIS A 257 7.53 6.89 0.12
CA HIS A 257 8.79 7.35 0.69
C HIS A 257 10.00 7.08 -0.22
N HIS A 258 10.03 5.97 -0.97
CA HIS A 258 11.09 5.71 -1.96
C HIS A 258 10.97 6.59 -3.22
N LEU A 259 9.85 7.27 -3.42
CA LEU A 259 9.67 8.22 -4.52
C LEU A 259 10.10 9.66 -4.19
N ILE A 260 10.46 9.96 -2.94
CA ILE A 260 10.78 11.34 -2.54
C ILE A 260 11.97 11.48 -1.59
N LEU A 261 12.26 10.46 -0.76
CA LEU A 261 13.32 10.53 0.24
C LEU A 261 14.57 9.77 -0.25
N THR A 262 15.73 10.29 0.12
CA THR A 262 17.02 9.69 -0.23
C THR A 262 17.80 9.29 1.01
N ASP A 263 18.86 8.50 0.83
CA ASP A 263 19.80 8.09 1.88
C ASP A 263 20.53 9.27 2.57
N GLU A 264 20.53 10.46 1.95
CA GLU A 264 21.03 11.69 2.57
C GLU A 264 20.30 12.03 3.89
N LYS A 265 19.05 11.56 4.06
CA LYS A 265 18.30 11.71 5.32
C LYS A 265 18.96 11.02 6.51
N ALA A 266 19.72 9.95 6.27
CA ALA A 266 20.47 9.26 7.32
C ALA A 266 21.58 10.11 7.95
N ARG A 267 22.05 11.17 7.28
CA ARG A 267 23.07 12.11 7.83
C ARG A 267 22.62 12.79 9.12
N THR A 268 21.32 12.86 9.36
CA THR A 268 20.78 13.41 10.60
C THR A 268 20.83 12.43 11.77
N TYR A 269 21.07 11.14 11.52
CA TYR A 269 20.89 10.03 12.46
C TYR A 269 19.49 10.00 13.11
N ASP A 270 18.50 10.69 12.52
CA ASP A 270 17.12 10.63 12.98
C ASP A 270 16.50 9.28 12.57
N PRO A 271 16.18 8.40 13.54
CA PRO A 271 15.68 7.06 13.25
C PRO A 271 14.34 7.03 12.52
N ILE A 272 13.65 8.16 12.42
CA ILE A 272 12.41 8.27 11.64
C ILE A 272 12.64 7.90 10.17
N PHE A 273 13.88 8.09 9.67
CA PHE A 273 14.27 7.79 8.30
C PHE A 273 14.83 6.37 8.12
N LYS A 274 14.81 5.53 9.17
CA LYS A 274 15.25 4.14 9.09
C LYS A 274 14.10 3.25 8.64
N VAL A 275 14.25 2.60 7.48
CA VAL A 275 13.25 1.76 6.80
C VAL A 275 13.92 0.58 6.12
N ASN A 276 13.19 -0.48 5.84
CA ASN A 276 13.60 -1.66 5.09
C ASN A 276 12.61 -1.93 3.95
N PRO A 277 13.04 -1.89 2.67
CA PRO A 277 14.40 -1.57 2.20
C PRO A 277 14.80 -0.13 2.54
N PRO A 278 16.12 0.15 2.63
CA PRO A 278 16.58 1.48 3.02
C PRO A 278 16.28 2.52 1.96
N LEU A 279 16.16 3.78 2.37
CA LEU A 279 16.14 4.92 1.45
C LEU A 279 17.40 4.85 0.59
N ARG A 280 17.25 5.02 -0.72
CA ARG A 280 18.30 4.86 -1.71
C ARG A 280 18.81 6.22 -2.22
N THR A 281 19.62 6.19 -3.26
CA THR A 281 20.18 7.40 -3.88
C THR A 281 19.14 8.18 -4.67
N GLU A 282 19.43 9.44 -5.00
CA GLU A 282 18.60 10.24 -5.91
C GLU A 282 18.43 9.58 -7.29
N GLU A 283 19.46 8.88 -7.78
CA GLU A 283 19.38 8.15 -9.04
C GLU A 283 18.32 7.04 -8.98
N ASP A 284 18.24 6.32 -7.86
CA ASP A 284 17.21 5.31 -7.64
C ASP A 284 15.82 5.93 -7.57
N VAL A 285 15.65 7.02 -6.82
CA VAL A 285 14.37 7.75 -6.71
C VAL A 285 13.86 8.16 -8.10
N LEU A 286 14.73 8.75 -8.93
CA LEU A 286 14.37 9.17 -10.29
C LEU A 286 14.03 7.97 -11.20
N ALA A 287 14.77 6.86 -11.05
CA ALA A 287 14.49 5.63 -11.80
C ALA A 287 13.13 5.03 -11.42
N LEU A 288 12.77 5.04 -10.14
CA LEU A 288 11.46 4.57 -9.67
C LEU A 288 10.31 5.44 -10.22
N ARG A 289 10.44 6.78 -10.17
CA ARG A 289 9.44 7.70 -10.74
C ARG A 289 9.24 7.44 -12.23
N GLN A 290 10.33 7.27 -12.99
CA GLN A 290 10.24 6.95 -14.41
C GLN A 290 9.63 5.56 -14.64
N ALA A 291 9.94 4.59 -13.80
CA ALA A 291 9.36 3.24 -13.89
C ALA A 291 7.84 3.21 -13.62
N VAL A 292 7.32 4.09 -12.75
CA VAL A 292 5.87 4.28 -12.59
C VAL A 292 5.26 4.87 -13.86
N ALA A 293 5.88 5.91 -14.43
CA ALA A 293 5.41 6.54 -15.67
C ALA A 293 5.41 5.57 -16.86
N ASP A 294 6.44 4.71 -16.95
CA ASP A 294 6.59 3.69 -18.00
C ASP A 294 5.65 2.47 -17.79
N GLY A 295 4.95 2.34 -16.65
CA GLY A 295 4.14 1.17 -16.31
C GLY A 295 4.96 -0.09 -15.98
N ILE A 296 6.22 0.07 -15.58
CA ILE A 296 7.06 -1.02 -15.06
C ILE A 296 6.71 -1.29 -13.58
N ILE A 297 6.46 -0.24 -12.80
CA ILE A 297 5.85 -0.33 -11.49
C ILE A 297 4.34 -0.23 -11.68
N ASP A 298 3.61 -1.21 -11.15
CA ASP A 298 2.17 -1.39 -11.35
C ASP A 298 1.32 -0.75 -10.28
N VAL A 299 1.88 -0.62 -9.06
CA VAL A 299 1.16 -0.27 -7.84
C VAL A 299 1.98 0.68 -6.98
N ILE A 300 1.28 1.54 -6.27
CA ILE A 300 1.81 2.27 -5.12
C ILE A 300 1.29 1.57 -3.86
N GLY A 301 2.15 0.86 -3.16
CA GLY A 301 1.90 0.31 -1.83
C GLY A 301 2.52 1.23 -0.77
N THR A 302 1.85 1.46 0.35
CA THR A 302 2.39 2.43 1.31
C THR A 302 3.52 1.88 2.16
N ASP A 303 3.55 0.58 2.39
CA ASP A 303 4.35 -0.04 3.44
C ASP A 303 4.17 0.73 4.77
N HIS A 304 2.90 1.03 5.08
CA HIS A 304 2.56 1.70 6.34
C HIS A 304 2.95 0.82 7.51
N ALA A 305 4.04 1.19 8.17
CA ALA A 305 4.69 0.40 9.22
C ALA A 305 4.82 1.22 10.52
N PRO A 306 3.74 1.35 11.29
CA PRO A 306 3.72 2.10 12.53
C PRO A 306 4.55 1.41 13.62
N HIS A 307 5.22 2.22 14.42
CA HIS A 307 6.01 1.81 15.59
C HIS A 307 5.70 2.70 16.80
N PRO A 308 5.77 2.18 18.03
CA PRO A 308 5.65 2.99 19.22
C PRO A 308 6.89 3.88 19.38
N ALA A 309 6.76 4.98 20.12
CA ALA A 309 7.80 6.01 20.25
C ALA A 309 9.14 5.42 20.71
N GLU A 310 9.14 4.54 21.69
CA GLU A 310 10.33 3.90 22.25
C GLU A 310 11.14 3.08 21.23
N SER A 311 10.49 2.60 20.16
CA SER A 311 11.17 1.87 19.08
C SER A 311 11.85 2.78 18.07
N LYS A 312 11.55 4.07 18.10
CA LYS A 312 12.10 5.09 17.20
C LYS A 312 12.91 6.16 17.95
N GLU A 313 12.59 6.47 19.21
CA GLU A 313 13.30 7.44 20.04
C GLU A 313 14.52 6.79 20.71
N CYS A 314 15.40 6.20 19.93
CA CYS A 314 16.62 5.52 20.36
C CYS A 314 17.74 5.76 19.36
N GLU A 315 18.93 5.23 19.61
CA GLU A 315 20.05 5.32 18.68
C GLU A 315 19.71 4.65 17.34
N TRP A 316 20.23 5.20 16.24
CA TRP A 316 19.99 4.68 14.88
C TRP A 316 20.17 3.15 14.76
N ALA A 317 21.23 2.61 15.34
CA ALA A 317 21.51 1.17 15.26
C ALA A 317 20.42 0.30 15.88
N CYS A 318 19.79 0.77 16.97
CA CYS A 318 18.76 0.04 17.71
C CYS A 318 17.34 0.30 17.23
N ALA A 319 17.14 1.34 16.41
CA ALA A 319 15.83 1.75 15.97
C ALA A 319 15.19 0.72 15.01
N ALA A 320 13.88 0.52 15.18
CA ALA A 320 13.08 -0.31 14.29
C ALA A 320 13.01 0.29 12.87
N ASN A 321 12.97 -0.57 11.86
CA ASN A 321 12.71 -0.17 10.49
C ASN A 321 11.20 0.05 10.27
N GLY A 322 10.83 1.13 9.61
CA GLY A 322 9.45 1.40 9.21
C GLY A 322 9.05 2.85 9.31
N MET A 323 8.06 3.22 8.49
CA MET A 323 7.51 4.56 8.36
C MET A 323 5.98 4.49 8.24
N THR A 324 5.26 5.50 8.74
CA THR A 324 3.82 5.62 8.48
C THR A 324 3.58 6.38 7.17
N GLY A 325 2.56 6.00 6.39
CA GLY A 325 2.34 6.57 5.06
C GLY A 325 0.89 6.69 4.60
N LEU A 326 -0.08 5.97 5.17
CA LEU A 326 -1.45 5.89 4.66
C LEU A 326 -2.11 7.25 4.42
N GLU A 327 -2.07 8.16 5.39
CA GLU A 327 -2.75 9.45 5.30
C GLU A 327 -2.11 10.45 4.32
N GLN A 328 -0.87 10.19 3.87
CA GLN A 328 -0.09 11.08 3.02
C GLN A 328 0.20 10.54 1.63
N ALA A 329 0.00 9.24 1.40
CA ALA A 329 0.39 8.59 0.17
C ALA A 329 -0.11 9.34 -1.08
N LEU A 330 -1.40 9.65 -1.13
CA LEU A 330 -1.98 10.35 -2.28
C LEU A 330 -1.37 11.75 -2.49
N SER A 331 -1.09 12.50 -1.41
CA SER A 331 -0.43 13.80 -1.47
C SER A 331 1.00 13.70 -2.02
N ILE A 332 1.75 12.68 -1.59
CA ILE A 332 3.11 12.44 -2.10
C ILE A 332 3.07 12.04 -3.58
N ILE A 333 2.13 11.20 -3.99
CA ILE A 333 1.95 10.82 -5.41
C ILE A 333 1.54 12.03 -6.26
N GLN A 334 0.63 12.88 -5.77
CA GLN A 334 0.31 14.14 -6.45
C GLN A 334 1.57 14.99 -6.65
N MET A 335 2.33 15.22 -5.59
CA MET A 335 3.53 16.06 -5.57
C MET A 335 4.64 15.53 -6.49
N THR A 336 4.86 14.21 -6.49
CA THR A 336 6.04 13.62 -7.14
C THR A 336 5.78 13.14 -8.57
N LEU A 337 4.53 12.84 -8.92
CA LEU A 337 4.19 12.22 -10.20
C LEU A 337 3.13 13.00 -10.99
N VAL A 338 2.05 13.48 -10.34
CA VAL A 338 0.96 14.14 -11.07
C VAL A 338 1.32 15.59 -11.41
N GLU A 339 1.77 16.39 -10.45
CA GLU A 339 2.13 17.79 -10.69
C GLU A 339 3.28 17.98 -11.68
N PRO A 340 4.34 17.14 -11.65
CA PRO A 340 5.37 17.16 -12.68
C PRO A 340 4.90 16.66 -14.06
N GLY A 341 3.69 16.07 -14.15
CA GLY A 341 3.14 15.56 -15.40
C GLY A 341 3.67 14.20 -15.83
N HIS A 342 4.23 13.42 -14.91
CA HIS A 342 4.66 12.04 -15.18
C HIS A 342 3.48 11.10 -15.38
N ILE A 343 2.39 11.31 -14.64
CA ILE A 343 1.15 10.53 -14.72
C ILE A 343 -0.07 11.44 -14.59
N THR A 344 -1.23 10.92 -14.95
CA THR A 344 -2.55 11.56 -14.83
C THR A 344 -3.31 11.07 -13.60
N TRP A 345 -4.44 11.69 -13.25
CA TRP A 345 -5.34 11.19 -12.22
C TRP A 345 -5.98 9.84 -12.59
N ALA A 346 -6.17 9.58 -13.88
CA ALA A 346 -6.60 8.26 -14.37
C ALA A 346 -5.53 7.18 -14.10
N ASP A 347 -4.25 7.51 -14.23
CA ASP A 347 -3.16 6.61 -13.84
C ASP A 347 -3.13 6.39 -12.33
N VAL A 348 -3.38 7.44 -11.51
CA VAL A 348 -3.51 7.29 -10.04
C VAL A 348 -4.62 6.30 -9.70
N ALA A 349 -5.80 6.41 -10.34
CA ALA A 349 -6.89 5.44 -10.15
C ALA A 349 -6.43 4.02 -10.49
N ARG A 350 -5.69 3.85 -11.57
CA ARG A 350 -5.18 2.55 -12.00
C ARG A 350 -4.19 1.97 -10.99
N ILE A 351 -3.15 2.73 -10.57
CA ILE A 351 -2.04 2.21 -9.75
C ILE A 351 -2.33 2.19 -8.25
N MET A 352 -3.31 2.97 -7.76
CA MET A 352 -3.68 3.03 -6.34
C MET A 352 -5.08 2.49 -6.05
N SER A 353 -5.79 1.94 -7.04
CA SER A 353 -7.13 1.38 -6.83
C SER A 353 -7.34 0.10 -7.65
N GLU A 354 -7.38 0.20 -8.98
CA GLU A 354 -7.78 -0.92 -9.85
C GLU A 354 -6.77 -2.07 -9.84
N THR A 355 -5.48 -1.75 -10.03
CA THR A 355 -4.43 -2.77 -10.14
C THR A 355 -4.19 -3.50 -8.82
N PRO A 356 -4.04 -2.83 -7.64
CA PRO A 356 -3.88 -3.55 -6.39
C PRO A 356 -5.10 -4.40 -6.03
N ALA A 357 -6.33 -3.96 -6.35
CA ALA A 357 -7.52 -4.78 -6.17
C ALA A 357 -7.48 -6.06 -7.01
N LYS A 358 -7.04 -5.99 -8.27
CA LYS A 358 -6.89 -7.16 -9.16
C LYS A 358 -5.80 -8.10 -8.67
N ILE A 359 -4.64 -7.58 -8.23
CA ILE A 359 -3.56 -8.42 -7.70
C ILE A 359 -4.06 -9.22 -6.52
N GLY A 360 -4.77 -8.58 -5.60
CA GLY A 360 -5.30 -9.18 -4.38
C GLY A 360 -6.64 -9.90 -4.53
N SER A 361 -7.19 -9.99 -5.75
CA SER A 361 -8.49 -10.63 -6.04
C SER A 361 -9.67 -10.00 -5.27
N LEU A 362 -9.65 -8.69 -5.06
CA LEU A 362 -10.74 -7.90 -4.50
C LEU A 362 -11.55 -7.13 -5.58
N ASP A 363 -11.21 -7.28 -6.85
CA ASP A 363 -11.73 -6.51 -7.97
C ASP A 363 -13.21 -6.76 -8.30
N ALA A 364 -13.88 -7.67 -7.59
CA ALA A 364 -15.34 -7.79 -7.61
C ALA A 364 -16.05 -6.64 -6.85
N GLU A 365 -15.39 -6.07 -5.82
CA GLU A 365 -16.00 -5.09 -4.92
C GLU A 365 -15.16 -3.80 -4.77
N GLN A 366 -13.83 -3.90 -4.92
CA GLN A 366 -12.89 -2.78 -4.76
C GLN A 366 -12.19 -2.47 -6.10
N GLY A 367 -11.64 -1.27 -6.23
CA GLY A 367 -10.97 -0.88 -7.47
C GLY A 367 -11.89 -0.89 -8.69
N ARG A 368 -13.20 -0.69 -8.47
CA ARG A 368 -14.20 -0.65 -9.54
C ARG A 368 -14.24 0.74 -10.17
N PRO A 369 -14.49 0.85 -11.49
CA PRO A 369 -14.56 2.15 -12.14
C PRO A 369 -15.72 3.00 -11.59
N LEU A 370 -15.60 4.33 -11.73
CA LEU A 370 -16.71 5.25 -11.47
C LEU A 370 -17.77 5.10 -12.61
N ALA A 371 -18.66 4.12 -12.46
CA ALA A 371 -19.68 3.81 -13.44
C ALA A 371 -21.01 3.40 -12.75
N GLU A 372 -22.13 3.59 -13.43
CA GLU A 372 -23.46 3.22 -12.93
C GLU A 372 -23.56 1.71 -12.66
N GLY A 373 -24.11 1.34 -11.52
CA GLY A 373 -24.26 -0.04 -11.05
C GLY A 373 -23.07 -0.57 -10.22
N GLU A 374 -21.91 0.09 -10.27
CA GLU A 374 -20.72 -0.31 -9.51
C GLU A 374 -20.84 0.06 -8.03
N PRO A 375 -20.12 -0.65 -7.13
CA PRO A 375 -20.05 -0.27 -5.72
C PRO A 375 -19.55 1.17 -5.54
N ALA A 376 -20.20 1.95 -4.69
CA ALA A 376 -19.83 3.33 -4.45
C ALA A 376 -18.66 3.42 -3.47
N ASN A 377 -17.48 2.94 -3.90
CA ASN A 377 -16.20 3.16 -3.27
C ASN A 377 -15.55 4.37 -3.98
N ILE A 378 -15.57 5.53 -3.32
CA ILE A 378 -15.21 6.81 -3.96
C ILE A 378 -14.36 7.63 -2.98
N VAL A 379 -13.30 8.23 -3.48
CA VAL A 379 -12.57 9.28 -2.77
C VAL A 379 -12.68 10.62 -3.51
N LEU A 380 -12.97 11.68 -2.77
CA LEU A 380 -12.97 13.05 -3.25
C LEU A 380 -11.72 13.77 -2.75
N VAL A 381 -10.95 14.32 -3.67
CA VAL A 381 -9.66 14.99 -3.40
C VAL A 381 -9.74 16.45 -3.86
N ASP A 382 -9.40 17.37 -2.99
CA ASP A 382 -9.15 18.77 -3.35
C ASP A 382 -7.66 18.89 -3.77
N PRO A 383 -7.36 18.93 -5.07
CA PRO A 383 -5.97 18.92 -5.53
C PRO A 383 -5.23 20.25 -5.30
N LYS A 384 -5.97 21.33 -4.97
CA LYS A 384 -5.42 22.68 -4.76
C LYS A 384 -5.15 22.99 -3.30
N ALA A 385 -5.70 22.18 -2.38
CA ALA A 385 -5.42 22.34 -0.97
C ALA A 385 -3.95 22.06 -0.69
N THR A 386 -3.38 22.75 0.29
CA THR A 386 -2.07 22.42 0.87
C THR A 386 -2.20 22.22 2.36
N ARG A 387 -1.36 21.35 2.92
CA ARG A 387 -1.32 21.09 4.36
C ARG A 387 0.09 20.76 4.82
N VAL A 388 0.42 21.15 6.05
CA VAL A 388 1.65 20.72 6.72
C VAL A 388 1.40 19.42 7.46
N ILE A 389 2.26 18.43 7.26
CA ILE A 389 2.15 17.13 7.92
C ILE A 389 2.52 17.26 9.40
N LYS A 390 1.58 16.90 10.27
CA LYS A 390 1.75 16.87 11.73
C LYS A 390 1.38 15.48 12.24
N PRO A 391 2.36 14.64 12.60
CA PRO A 391 2.09 13.27 13.04
C PRO A 391 1.15 13.17 14.24
N GLU A 392 1.17 14.16 15.13
CA GLU A 392 0.30 14.23 16.31
C GLU A 392 -1.19 14.36 15.99
N GLU A 393 -1.53 14.91 14.82
CA GLU A 393 -2.91 15.09 14.34
C GLU A 393 -3.43 13.86 13.57
N GLN A 394 -2.59 12.85 13.31
CA GLN A 394 -2.94 11.67 12.53
C GLN A 394 -3.73 10.64 13.34
N ALA A 395 -4.60 9.88 12.64
CA ALA A 395 -5.39 8.82 13.23
C ALA A 395 -4.57 7.56 13.54
N THR A 396 -3.50 7.30 12.75
CA THR A 396 -2.58 6.19 13.03
C THR A 396 -1.95 6.34 14.41
N LYS A 397 -1.79 5.23 15.10
CA LYS A 397 -1.23 5.21 16.46
C LYS A 397 0.25 5.49 16.47
N GLY A 398 1.02 4.89 15.55
CA GLY A 398 2.43 5.17 15.34
C GLY A 398 2.64 6.60 14.82
N LYS A 399 3.62 7.34 15.39
CA LYS A 399 3.94 8.72 14.99
C LYS A 399 5.25 8.83 14.20
N ASN A 400 5.79 7.70 13.74
CA ASN A 400 7.01 7.60 12.94
C ASN A 400 6.79 8.01 11.48
N ASN A 401 6.31 9.23 11.28
CA ASN A 401 6.02 9.79 9.96
C ASN A 401 7.25 10.54 9.40
N PRO A 402 7.81 10.09 8.24
CA PRO A 402 9.03 10.68 7.68
C PRO A 402 8.77 12.05 7.01
N TYR A 403 7.52 12.43 6.82
CA TYR A 403 7.11 13.69 6.17
C TYR A 403 6.78 14.79 7.17
N ARG A 404 7.09 14.61 8.47
CA ARG A 404 6.86 15.60 9.53
C ARG A 404 7.34 16.99 9.11
N GLY A 405 6.45 17.98 9.20
CA GLY A 405 6.74 19.37 8.86
C GLY A 405 6.80 19.67 7.37
N MET A 406 6.65 18.67 6.50
CA MET A 406 6.57 18.89 5.05
C MET A 406 5.21 19.49 4.68
N GLU A 407 5.21 20.52 3.86
CA GLU A 407 4.01 21.02 3.18
C GLU A 407 3.76 20.15 1.94
N VAL A 408 2.56 19.59 1.83
CA VAL A 408 2.15 18.73 0.72
C VAL A 408 0.87 19.22 0.06
N PRO A 409 0.73 19.02 -1.25
CA PRO A 409 -0.50 19.33 -1.97
C PRO A 409 -1.55 18.24 -1.76
N GLY A 410 -2.79 18.59 -2.05
CA GLY A 410 -3.91 17.67 -2.04
C GLY A 410 -4.45 17.36 -0.64
N ALA A 411 -5.75 17.30 -0.54
CA ALA A 411 -6.44 16.90 0.68
C ALA A 411 -7.64 16.01 0.34
N VAL A 412 -7.73 14.86 0.98
CA VAL A 412 -8.92 14.01 0.94
C VAL A 412 -10.05 14.76 1.65
N ARG A 413 -11.16 14.98 0.95
CA ARG A 413 -12.34 15.66 1.47
C ARG A 413 -13.45 14.71 1.87
N ALA A 414 -13.60 13.62 1.14
CA ALA A 414 -14.54 12.57 1.50
C ALA A 414 -14.04 11.21 1.04
N THR A 415 -14.39 10.18 1.80
CA THR A 415 -14.20 8.78 1.44
C THR A 415 -15.51 8.05 1.64
N PHE A 416 -16.02 7.44 0.58
CA PHE A 416 -17.21 6.60 0.62
C PHE A 416 -16.78 5.14 0.50
N TYR A 417 -17.11 4.34 1.50
CA TYR A 417 -16.91 2.90 1.50
C TYR A 417 -18.25 2.18 1.34
N ALA A 418 -18.45 1.55 0.18
CA ALA A 418 -19.70 0.92 -0.21
C ALA A 418 -20.92 1.85 0.02
N GLY A 419 -20.80 3.10 -0.44
CA GLY A 419 -21.84 4.13 -0.36
C GLY A 419 -22.01 4.79 1.01
N HIS A 420 -21.28 4.35 2.02
CA HIS A 420 -21.27 4.97 3.35
C HIS A 420 -20.08 5.93 3.49
N PRO A 421 -20.28 7.21 3.86
CA PRO A 421 -19.17 8.14 4.05
C PRO A 421 -18.44 7.82 5.35
N THR A 422 -17.20 7.35 5.25
CA THR A 422 -16.31 7.18 6.38
C THR A 422 -15.53 8.45 6.69
N VAL A 423 -15.33 9.30 5.66
CA VAL A 423 -14.76 10.65 5.81
C VAL A 423 -15.67 11.65 5.11
N LEU A 424 -15.94 12.77 5.75
CA LEU A 424 -16.63 13.94 5.19
C LEU A 424 -15.94 15.24 5.65
N ASN A 425 -15.80 16.19 4.74
CA ASN A 425 -15.13 17.48 4.99
C ASN A 425 -13.69 17.34 5.53
N GLY A 426 -13.02 16.22 5.20
CA GLY A 426 -11.67 15.93 5.66
C GLY A 426 -11.57 15.35 7.07
N GLU A 427 -12.69 15.03 7.70
CA GLU A 427 -12.75 14.48 9.06
C GLU A 427 -13.43 13.09 9.06
N LEU A 428 -13.06 12.25 10.03
CA LEU A 428 -13.73 10.98 10.25
C LEU A 428 -15.22 11.20 10.56
N ALA A 429 -16.10 10.55 9.80
CA ALA A 429 -17.55 10.63 9.99
C ALA A 429 -18.04 9.48 10.88
N SER A 430 -18.25 8.30 10.31
CA SER A 430 -18.64 7.11 11.07
C SER A 430 -18.25 5.83 10.33
N PRO A 431 -17.98 4.73 11.05
CA PRO A 431 -17.75 3.44 10.40
C PRO A 431 -19.04 2.90 9.78
N ARG A 432 -18.90 2.13 8.72
CA ARG A 432 -19.99 1.37 8.11
C ARG A 432 -20.33 0.19 9.01
N ARG A 433 -21.54 0.13 9.52
CA ARG A 433 -22.07 -0.96 10.37
C ARG A 433 -23.06 -1.84 9.63
#